data_a4d139b44a65f3531c9e794d5e2c1672
#
_entry.id   a4d139b44a65f3531c9e794d5e2c1672
#
_cell.length_a   1.000
_cell.length_b   1.000
_cell.length_c   1.000
_cell.angle_alpha   90.00
_cell.angle_beta   90.00
_cell.angle_gamma   90.00
#
_symmetry.space_group_name_H-M   'P 1'
#
loop_
_entity.id
_entity.type
_entity.pdbx_description
1 polymer ?
#
loop_
_entity_poly.entity_id
_entity_poly.type
_entity_poly.pdbx_seq_one_letter_code
_entity_poly.pdbx_strand_id
1 'polypeptide(L)'
;MLQDYQQQLLGMMPCLLDNPKFLALLIRSVLDDAAPNYVQPILEEGMADGSIQTDSPRELAQALLLLTDLWAAPILQPVPPEEVRSRCLFLNQLTRPFGFELMDEELIRQLESYWRA
;
A
#
# COMPACT_ATOMS: atom_id res chain seq x y z
N MET A 1 -12.58 -3.21 -1.36
CA MET A 1 -11.83 -4.17 -0.55
C MET A 1 -10.46 -3.62 -0.15
N LEU A 2 -9.57 -3.31 -1.08
CA LEU A 2 -8.27 -2.72 -0.76
C LEU A 2 -8.42 -1.35 -0.09
N GLN A 3 -9.38 -0.55 -0.55
CA GLN A 3 -9.68 0.76 0.02
C GLN A 3 -10.18 0.65 1.48
N ASP A 4 -11.04 -0.32 1.79
CA ASP A 4 -11.52 -0.55 3.15
C ASP A 4 -10.39 -0.98 4.08
N TYR A 5 -9.48 -1.81 3.58
CA TYR A 5 -8.31 -2.23 4.32
C TYR A 5 -7.41 -1.04 4.68
N GLN A 6 -7.18 -0.14 3.73
CA GLN A 6 -6.37 1.05 3.99
C GLN A 6 -7.02 1.99 4.99
N GLN A 7 -8.35 2.16 4.94
CA GLN A 7 -9.06 2.97 5.92
C GLN A 7 -8.95 2.39 7.32
N GLN A 8 -9.01 1.06 7.45
CA GLN A 8 -8.82 0.41 8.73
C GLN A 8 -7.41 0.65 9.29
N LEU A 9 -6.39 0.57 8.43
CA LEU A 9 -5.01 0.85 8.83
C LEU A 9 -4.85 2.27 9.34
N LEU A 10 -5.38 3.24 8.62
CA LEU A 10 -5.28 4.65 9.00
C LEU A 10 -6.02 4.93 10.31
N GLY A 11 -7.14 4.24 10.56
CA GLY A 11 -7.85 4.32 11.84
C GLY A 11 -7.08 3.76 13.02
N MET A 12 -6.11 2.87 12.77
CA MET A 12 -5.26 2.27 13.80
C MET A 12 -3.99 3.06 14.08
N MET A 13 -3.69 4.11 13.33
CA MET A 13 -2.42 4.84 13.42
C MET A 13 -2.02 5.30 14.82
N PRO A 14 -2.92 5.90 15.63
CA PRO A 14 -2.53 6.30 16.98
C PRO A 14 -2.01 5.15 17.83
N CYS A 15 -2.59 3.96 17.67
CA CYS A 15 -2.15 2.76 18.38
C CYS A 15 -0.79 2.28 17.88
N LEU A 16 -0.54 2.37 16.57
CA LEU A 16 0.72 1.93 15.97
C LEU A 16 1.90 2.77 16.40
N LEU A 17 1.70 4.09 16.54
CA LEU A 17 2.75 5.00 16.97
C LEU A 17 3.19 4.75 18.41
N ASP A 18 2.25 4.36 19.28
CA ASP A 18 2.50 4.20 20.70
C ASP A 18 2.80 2.76 21.12
N ASN A 19 2.57 1.78 20.23
CA ASN A 19 2.69 0.38 20.60
C ASN A 19 3.37 -0.46 19.51
N PRO A 20 4.65 -0.81 19.68
CA PRO A 20 5.40 -1.60 18.70
C PRO A 20 4.79 -2.97 18.40
N LYS A 21 4.00 -3.54 19.33
CA LYS A 21 3.33 -4.82 19.10
C LYS A 21 2.28 -4.71 18.01
N PHE A 22 1.56 -3.59 17.93
CA PHE A 22 0.60 -3.37 16.85
C PHE A 22 1.30 -3.25 15.50
N LEU A 23 2.46 -2.60 15.46
CA LEU A 23 3.25 -2.51 14.24
C LEU A 23 3.69 -3.89 13.76
N ALA A 24 4.17 -4.75 14.67
CA ALA A 24 4.56 -6.11 14.32
C ALA A 24 3.36 -6.93 13.81
N LEU A 25 2.20 -6.78 14.44
CA LEU A 25 0.97 -7.44 13.98
C LEU A 25 0.55 -6.95 12.60
N LEU A 26 0.69 -5.66 12.33
CA LEU A 26 0.39 -5.10 11.02
C LEU A 26 1.28 -5.71 9.94
N ILE A 27 2.59 -5.78 10.18
CA ILE A 27 3.53 -6.36 9.23
C ILE A 27 3.19 -7.83 8.96
N ARG A 28 2.91 -8.59 10.00
CA ARG A 28 2.48 -9.99 9.85
C ARG A 28 1.19 -10.10 9.07
N SER A 29 0.21 -9.24 9.36
CA SER A 29 -1.06 -9.22 8.64
C SER A 29 -0.86 -8.96 7.14
N VAL A 30 0.06 -8.05 6.78
CA VAL A 30 0.41 -7.79 5.39
C VAL A 30 1.01 -9.03 4.74
N LEU A 31 2.00 -9.64 5.38
CA LEU A 31 2.74 -10.77 4.79
C LEU A 31 1.93 -12.06 4.75
N ASP A 32 1.15 -12.33 5.80
CA ASP A 32 0.46 -13.60 5.97
C ASP A 32 -0.98 -13.60 5.45
N ASP A 33 -1.61 -12.43 5.33
CA ASP A 33 -3.02 -12.33 4.94
C ASP A 33 -3.25 -11.40 3.74
N ALA A 34 -2.96 -10.10 3.86
CA ALA A 34 -3.32 -9.13 2.82
C ALA A 34 -2.60 -9.40 1.50
N ALA A 35 -1.31 -9.69 1.54
CA ALA A 35 -0.55 -9.97 0.32
C ALA A 35 -1.02 -11.26 -0.38
N PRO A 36 -1.04 -12.43 0.31
CA PRO A 36 -1.41 -13.67 -0.39
C PRO A 36 -2.91 -13.78 -0.70
N ASN A 37 -3.77 -13.19 0.11
CA ASN A 37 -5.20 -13.42 -0.03
C ASN A 37 -5.94 -12.32 -0.80
N TYR A 38 -5.41 -11.11 -0.88
CA TYR A 38 -6.10 -9.98 -1.53
C TYR A 38 -5.33 -9.41 -2.71
N VAL A 39 -4.02 -9.22 -2.61
CA VAL A 39 -3.25 -8.54 -3.65
C VAL A 39 -2.67 -9.52 -4.66
N GLN A 40 -2.07 -10.60 -4.19
CA GLN A 40 -1.49 -11.60 -5.11
C GLN A 40 -2.49 -12.15 -6.12
N PRO A 41 -3.73 -12.51 -5.74
CA PRO A 41 -4.71 -12.95 -6.72
C PRO A 41 -5.03 -11.92 -7.79
N ILE A 42 -5.07 -10.64 -7.43
CA ILE A 42 -5.29 -9.55 -8.40
C ILE A 42 -4.11 -9.47 -9.39
N LEU A 43 -2.88 -9.60 -8.89
CA LEU A 43 -1.69 -9.59 -9.73
C LEU A 43 -1.67 -10.80 -10.67
N GLU A 44 -2.02 -11.98 -10.17
CA GLU A 44 -2.07 -13.20 -10.98
C GLU A 44 -3.13 -13.12 -12.06
N GLU A 45 -4.27 -12.50 -11.76
CA GLU A 45 -5.32 -12.24 -12.75
C GLU A 45 -4.82 -11.31 -13.86
N GLY A 46 -4.10 -10.25 -13.50
CA GLY A 46 -3.45 -9.36 -14.48
C GLY A 46 -2.35 -10.05 -15.29
N MET A 47 -1.63 -10.99 -14.69
CA MET A 47 -0.64 -11.79 -15.40
C MET A 47 -1.32 -12.68 -16.46
N ALA A 48 -2.45 -13.27 -16.09
CA ALA A 48 -3.19 -14.15 -16.98
C ALA A 48 -3.75 -13.41 -18.20
N ASP A 49 -4.22 -12.16 -18.03
CA ASP A 49 -4.75 -11.36 -19.13
C ASP A 49 -3.68 -10.53 -19.88
N GLY A 50 -2.44 -10.55 -19.40
CA GLY A 50 -1.32 -9.85 -20.03
C GLY A 50 -1.14 -8.40 -19.60
N SER A 51 -1.98 -7.88 -18.69
CA SER A 51 -1.86 -6.49 -18.24
C SER A 51 -0.75 -6.28 -17.21
N ILE A 52 -0.35 -7.35 -16.51
CA ILE A 52 0.73 -7.30 -15.52
C ILE A 52 1.83 -8.28 -15.92
N GLN A 53 3.08 -7.79 -15.89
CA GLN A 53 4.26 -8.57 -16.29
C GLN A 53 5.19 -8.71 -15.10
N THR A 54 5.17 -9.89 -14.47
CA THR A 54 6.11 -10.22 -13.39
C THR A 54 6.25 -11.74 -13.31
N ASP A 55 7.41 -12.20 -12.87
CA ASP A 55 7.65 -13.61 -12.55
C ASP A 55 7.52 -13.88 -11.05
N SER A 56 7.25 -12.84 -10.25
CA SER A 56 7.27 -12.90 -8.79
C SER A 56 6.05 -12.21 -8.18
N PRO A 57 4.82 -12.74 -8.43
CA PRO A 57 3.61 -12.09 -7.94
C PRO A 57 3.53 -12.03 -6.42
N ARG A 58 4.05 -13.03 -5.72
CA ARG A 58 4.06 -13.05 -4.26
C ARG A 58 4.93 -11.91 -3.70
N GLU A 59 6.16 -11.80 -4.17
CA GLU A 59 7.10 -10.77 -3.73
C GLU A 59 6.62 -9.39 -4.12
N LEU A 60 6.07 -9.25 -5.31
CA LEU A 60 5.51 -7.99 -5.75
C LEU A 60 4.34 -7.56 -4.84
N ALA A 61 3.43 -8.47 -4.50
CA ALA A 61 2.33 -8.18 -3.59
C ALA A 61 2.81 -7.72 -2.22
N GLN A 62 3.79 -8.43 -1.65
CA GLN A 62 4.37 -8.09 -0.36
C GLN A 62 5.03 -6.71 -0.38
N ALA A 63 5.87 -6.46 -1.37
CA ALA A 63 6.61 -5.21 -1.49
C ALA A 63 5.67 -4.01 -1.69
N LEU A 64 4.67 -4.16 -2.56
CA LEU A 64 3.72 -3.07 -2.82
C LEU A 64 2.92 -2.71 -1.58
N LEU A 65 2.45 -3.71 -0.83
CA LEU A 65 1.71 -3.45 0.40
C LEU A 65 2.56 -2.81 1.47
N LEU A 66 3.79 -3.29 1.68
CA LEU A 66 4.68 -2.71 2.68
C LEU A 66 5.02 -1.26 2.32
N LEU A 67 5.31 -0.98 1.06
CA LEU A 67 5.62 0.38 0.62
C LEU A 67 4.40 1.29 0.71
N THR A 68 3.22 0.79 0.39
CA THR A 68 1.99 1.58 0.48
C THR A 68 1.59 1.82 1.92
N ASP A 69 1.55 0.78 2.73
CA ASP A 69 0.97 0.85 4.07
C ASP A 69 1.93 1.46 5.10
N LEU A 70 3.24 1.25 4.94
CA LEU A 70 4.21 1.73 5.92
C LEU A 70 5.00 2.95 5.47
N TRP A 71 5.06 3.22 4.17
CA TRP A 71 5.85 4.32 3.65
C TRP A 71 5.01 5.41 3.00
N ALA A 72 4.19 5.07 2.00
CA ALA A 72 3.37 6.07 1.30
C ALA A 72 2.25 6.59 2.19
N ALA A 73 1.53 5.69 2.87
CA ALA A 73 0.56 6.08 3.89
C ALA A 73 1.33 6.48 5.16
N PRO A 74 1.04 7.67 5.73
CA PRO A 74 1.85 8.18 6.86
C PRO A 74 1.47 7.52 8.18
N ILE A 75 1.73 6.21 8.32
CA ILE A 75 1.37 5.43 9.49
C ILE A 75 2.38 5.61 10.62
N LEU A 76 3.67 5.69 10.30
CA LEU A 76 4.73 5.70 11.30
C LEU A 76 4.99 7.10 11.86
N GLN A 77 4.80 8.12 11.04
CA GLN A 77 5.01 9.52 11.43
C GLN A 77 4.20 10.44 10.53
N PRO A 78 3.82 11.63 11.02
CA PRO A 78 3.15 12.62 10.18
C PRO A 78 4.04 13.03 9.00
N VAL A 79 3.43 13.14 7.82
CA VAL A 79 4.11 13.51 6.59
C VAL A 79 3.25 14.58 5.90
N PRO A 80 3.83 15.69 5.41
CA PRO A 80 3.05 16.69 4.70
C PRO A 80 2.34 16.11 3.47
N PRO A 81 1.14 16.61 3.11
CA PRO A 81 0.39 16.08 1.97
C PRO A 81 1.19 16.05 0.67
N GLU A 82 1.99 17.07 0.39
CA GLU A 82 2.82 17.12 -0.81
C GLU A 82 3.88 16.01 -0.84
N GLU A 83 4.36 15.59 0.31
CA GLU A 83 5.32 14.48 0.39
C GLU A 83 4.61 13.13 0.22
N VAL A 84 3.40 12.99 0.73
CA VAL A 84 2.56 11.81 0.47
C VAL A 84 2.35 11.64 -1.03
N ARG A 85 1.99 12.72 -1.71
CA ARG A 85 1.81 12.72 -3.18
C ARG A 85 3.10 12.31 -3.90
N SER A 86 4.21 12.86 -3.48
CA SER A 86 5.52 12.56 -4.07
C SER A 86 5.85 11.07 -3.95
N ARG A 87 5.58 10.48 -2.79
CA ARG A 87 5.81 9.05 -2.56
C ARG A 87 4.88 8.18 -3.41
N CYS A 88 3.60 8.56 -3.52
CA CYS A 88 2.65 7.84 -4.36
C CYS A 88 3.03 7.87 -5.84
N LEU A 89 3.48 9.03 -6.34
CA LEU A 89 3.93 9.16 -7.72
C LEU A 89 5.19 8.33 -7.97
N PHE A 90 6.08 8.25 -7.01
CA PHE A 90 7.25 7.39 -7.10
C PHE A 90 6.87 5.91 -7.16
N LEU A 91 5.89 5.49 -6.36
CA LEU A 91 5.37 4.11 -6.43
C LEU A 91 4.83 3.78 -7.81
N ASN A 92 4.16 4.74 -8.48
CA ASN A 92 3.71 4.56 -9.84
C ASN A 92 4.88 4.37 -10.81
N GLN A 93 6.00 5.07 -10.59
CA GLN A 93 7.21 4.84 -11.38
C GLN A 93 7.77 3.43 -11.16
N LEU A 94 7.72 2.91 -9.94
CA LEU A 94 8.17 1.56 -9.64
C LEU A 94 7.31 0.47 -10.30
N THR A 95 6.01 0.71 -10.42
CA THR A 95 5.09 -0.30 -10.95
C THR A 95 4.94 -0.25 -12.47
N ARG A 96 5.31 0.84 -13.13
CA ARG A 96 5.23 0.95 -14.60
C ARG A 96 5.90 -0.18 -15.36
N PRO A 97 7.12 -0.61 -15.00
CA PRO A 97 7.75 -1.74 -15.69
C PRO A 97 6.96 -3.05 -15.62
N PHE A 98 6.09 -3.17 -14.61
CA PHE A 98 5.21 -4.34 -14.47
C PHE A 98 3.90 -4.18 -15.24
N GLY A 99 3.66 -3.02 -15.87
CA GLY A 99 2.51 -2.78 -16.74
C GLY A 99 1.36 -2.01 -16.12
N PHE A 100 1.49 -1.47 -14.92
CA PHE A 100 0.39 -0.75 -14.26
C PHE A 100 0.88 0.42 -13.39
N GLU A 101 -0.04 1.31 -13.07
CA GLU A 101 0.17 2.35 -12.06
C GLU A 101 -0.64 2.00 -10.81
N LEU A 102 0.04 1.89 -9.66
CA LEU A 102 -0.55 1.44 -8.40
C LEU A 102 -1.56 2.43 -7.85
N MET A 103 -1.25 3.73 -7.92
CA MET A 103 -2.02 4.80 -7.28
C MET A 103 -2.74 5.66 -8.32
N ASP A 104 -4.09 5.65 -8.30
CA ASP A 104 -4.83 6.63 -9.07
C ASP A 104 -4.93 7.97 -8.30
N GLU A 105 -5.39 9.01 -8.98
CA GLU A 105 -5.47 10.35 -8.39
C GLU A 105 -6.40 10.40 -7.20
N GLU A 106 -7.51 9.67 -7.23
CA GLU A 106 -8.45 9.64 -6.13
C GLU A 106 -7.84 9.03 -4.87
N LEU A 107 -7.12 7.92 -5.01
CA LEU A 107 -6.43 7.29 -3.89
C LEU A 107 -5.36 8.19 -3.30
N ILE A 108 -4.60 8.88 -4.16
CA ILE A 108 -3.59 9.85 -3.72
C ILE A 108 -4.25 10.96 -2.89
N ARG A 109 -5.37 11.51 -3.37
CA ARG A 109 -6.10 12.55 -2.63
C ARG A 109 -6.60 12.06 -1.29
N GLN A 110 -7.08 10.83 -1.21
CA GLN A 110 -7.52 10.24 0.05
C GLN A 110 -6.37 10.14 1.04
N LEU A 111 -5.22 9.68 0.60
CA LEU A 111 -4.05 9.58 1.47
C LEU A 111 -3.55 10.95 1.92
N GLU A 112 -3.55 11.94 1.03
CA GLU A 112 -3.21 13.31 1.39
C GLU A 112 -4.14 13.90 2.44
N SER A 113 -5.44 13.57 2.37
CA SER A 113 -6.45 14.17 3.24
C SER A 113 -6.34 13.74 4.69
N TYR A 114 -5.75 12.59 4.98
CA TYR A 114 -5.65 12.08 6.35
C TYR A 114 -4.78 12.93 7.26
N TRP A 115 -3.85 13.70 6.71
CA TRP A 115 -2.90 14.49 7.49
C TRP A 115 -3.11 15.99 7.39
N ARG A 116 -4.25 16.41 6.89
CA ARG A 116 -4.68 17.79 6.95
C ARG A 116 -5.40 18.02 8.28
N ALA A 117 -4.65 18.16 9.30
CA ALA A 117 -5.25 18.56 10.58
C ALA A 117 -5.20 20.07 10.72
#